data_cf32aa68fb839e22f933ef731fbda390
#
_entry.id   cf32aa68fb839e22f933ef731fbda390
#
_cell.length_a   1.000
_cell.length_b   1.000
_cell.length_c   1.000
_cell.angle_alpha   90.00
_cell.angle_beta   90.00
_cell.angle_gamma   90.00
#
_symmetry.space_group_name_H-M   'P 1'
#
loop_
_entity.id
_entity.type
_entity.pdbx_description
1 polymer ?
#
loop_
_entity_poly.entity_id
_entity_poly.type
_entity_poly.pdbx_seq_one_letter_code
_entity_poly.pdbx_strand_id
1 'polypeptide(L)'
;MSHSNKILFIFTGSIAAYKAVTLVSRLVQRGYDVECVLTKSASKFIGRATLEGLTGKSVHLDLFDSDNIMSHIHLIRDANAVVVAPATANFINKIAHGLADDLASTLFLAHDFKKPFIVAPAMNTKMYEHPQTQVSINRLKDLGVTILEAGSGILACGEVGYGKLLEPEIMMTEIENVLKQTPISTSAPVKTQTLPRILITGGGTTEKIDDVRSLTNSSSGETAISLAKYFYDLGLPTTLIVNNQKGLSLPSNMDVISFSSFADLNSALKNKLGKEDFDFVIHAAAVSDFSLAKIEGIGFKKAPRKISSAKSIKLVLKPNFKIISKLALYSKNKKVQVIGFKLTSHADQKIIKQAVNKVFAYKNVQYVVQNDVTQIDRQKGVHRFSLFQKGASAPLDIESREHLLALLAQTVTKELK
;
A
#
# COMPACT_ATOMS: atom_id res chain seq x y z
N MET A 1 21.93 -20.73 26.23
CA MET A 1 21.39 -19.48 26.79
C MET A 1 19.99 -19.32 26.21
N SER A 2 18.94 -19.46 27.01
CA SER A 2 17.56 -19.36 26.58
C SER A 2 17.31 -17.93 26.07
N HIS A 3 16.91 -17.77 24.82
CA HIS A 3 16.43 -16.49 24.33
C HIS A 3 15.20 -16.10 25.15
N SER A 4 15.32 -15.09 26.00
CA SER A 4 14.18 -14.57 26.75
C SER A 4 13.19 -13.99 25.76
N ASN A 5 11.95 -14.53 25.72
CA ASN A 5 10.86 -13.96 24.92
C ASN A 5 10.42 -12.64 25.58
N LYS A 6 11.02 -11.53 25.18
CA LYS A 6 10.74 -10.21 25.74
C LYS A 6 9.43 -9.66 25.18
N ILE A 7 8.50 -9.34 26.05
CA ILE A 7 7.20 -8.73 25.69
C ILE A 7 7.17 -7.29 26.23
N LEU A 8 6.91 -6.33 25.33
CA LEU A 8 6.59 -4.97 25.72
C LEU A 8 5.08 -4.86 25.92
N PHE A 9 4.66 -4.65 27.16
CA PHE A 9 3.24 -4.62 27.54
C PHE A 9 2.77 -3.21 27.82
N ILE A 10 1.79 -2.72 27.04
CA ILE A 10 1.28 -1.35 27.09
C ILE A 10 -0.12 -1.35 27.71
N PHE A 11 -0.28 -0.55 28.77
CA PHE A 11 -1.57 -0.34 29.43
C PHE A 11 -2.18 1.00 29.02
N THR A 12 -3.46 0.99 28.64
CA THR A 12 -4.23 2.22 28.41
C THR A 12 -5.35 2.38 29.44
N GLY A 13 -5.94 3.58 29.52
CA GLY A 13 -6.83 3.98 30.60
C GLY A 13 -8.23 3.33 30.57
N SER A 14 -8.35 2.13 31.10
CA SER A 14 -9.61 1.40 31.25
C SER A 14 -9.70 0.72 32.62
N ILE A 15 -10.90 0.64 33.17
CA ILE A 15 -11.16 -0.14 34.40
C ILE A 15 -10.75 -1.61 34.24
N ALA A 16 -10.77 -2.16 33.01
CA ALA A 16 -10.35 -3.53 32.71
C ALA A 16 -8.83 -3.78 32.91
N ALA A 17 -8.05 -2.76 33.25
CA ALA A 17 -6.62 -2.87 33.48
C ALA A 17 -6.25 -3.89 34.57
N TYR A 18 -7.13 -4.13 35.57
CA TYR A 18 -6.87 -5.16 36.60
C TYR A 18 -6.72 -6.57 35.99
N LYS A 19 -7.47 -6.90 34.94
CA LYS A 19 -7.35 -8.17 34.21
C LYS A 19 -6.02 -8.27 33.48
N ALA A 20 -5.57 -7.15 32.89
CA ALA A 20 -4.29 -7.10 32.21
C ALA A 20 -3.11 -7.24 33.19
N VAL A 21 -3.23 -6.76 34.44
CA VAL A 21 -2.25 -7.03 35.50
C VAL A 21 -2.16 -8.54 35.81
N THR A 22 -3.31 -9.22 35.88
CA THR A 22 -3.33 -10.69 36.03
C THR A 22 -2.65 -11.38 34.87
N LEU A 23 -2.86 -10.90 33.63
CA LEU A 23 -2.18 -11.44 32.45
C LEU A 23 -0.67 -11.24 32.51
N VAL A 24 -0.19 -10.05 32.92
CA VAL A 24 1.25 -9.78 33.11
C VAL A 24 1.85 -10.74 34.15
N SER A 25 1.19 -10.93 35.31
CA SER A 25 1.63 -11.88 36.32
C SER A 25 1.82 -13.29 35.74
N ARG A 26 0.85 -13.76 34.93
CA ARG A 26 0.92 -15.08 34.29
C ARG A 26 2.01 -15.19 33.22
N LEU A 27 2.21 -14.14 32.42
CA LEU A 27 3.30 -14.09 31.44
C LEU A 27 4.66 -14.24 32.14
N VAL A 28 4.88 -13.48 33.22
CA VAL A 28 6.10 -13.59 34.02
C VAL A 28 6.28 -14.99 34.62
N GLN A 29 5.21 -15.58 35.19
CA GLN A 29 5.24 -16.96 35.73
C GLN A 29 5.55 -18.02 34.66
N ARG A 30 5.20 -17.75 33.40
CA ARG A 30 5.53 -18.60 32.23
C ARG A 30 6.95 -18.36 31.70
N GLY A 31 7.72 -17.46 32.32
CA GLY A 31 9.11 -17.20 31.96
C GLY A 31 9.28 -16.16 30.84
N TYR A 32 8.23 -15.43 30.48
CA TYR A 32 8.38 -14.27 29.59
C TYR A 32 9.07 -13.12 30.32
N ASP A 33 9.93 -12.42 29.60
CA ASP A 33 10.57 -11.19 30.05
C ASP A 33 9.64 -10.01 29.73
N VAL A 34 8.84 -9.56 30.71
CA VAL A 34 7.83 -8.52 30.49
C VAL A 34 8.33 -7.16 30.94
N GLU A 35 8.23 -6.18 30.05
CA GLU A 35 8.51 -4.77 30.32
C GLU A 35 7.27 -3.93 30.09
N CYS A 36 6.91 -3.04 31.01
CA CYS A 36 5.62 -2.38 31.05
C CYS A 36 5.69 -0.90 30.69
N VAL A 37 4.72 -0.44 29.90
CA VAL A 37 4.47 0.97 29.59
C VAL A 37 3.07 1.33 30.08
N LEU A 38 2.94 2.41 30.84
CA LEU A 38 1.66 2.96 31.30
C LEU A 38 1.39 4.30 30.62
N THR A 39 0.27 4.44 29.95
CA THR A 39 -0.22 5.77 29.55
C THR A 39 -0.63 6.59 30.79
N LYS A 40 -0.62 7.92 30.66
CA LYS A 40 -1.08 8.83 31.73
C LYS A 40 -2.48 8.51 32.24
N SER A 41 -3.35 8.00 31.37
CA SER A 41 -4.70 7.56 31.77
C SER A 41 -4.68 6.21 32.46
N ALA A 42 -3.78 5.29 32.11
CA ALA A 42 -3.66 3.98 32.75
C ALA A 42 -3.17 4.10 34.20
N SER A 43 -2.26 5.05 34.49
CA SER A 43 -1.75 5.27 35.85
C SER A 43 -2.82 5.71 36.86
N LYS A 44 -4.02 6.09 36.38
CA LYS A 44 -5.17 6.36 37.25
C LYS A 44 -5.90 5.08 37.74
N PHE A 45 -5.66 3.96 37.07
CA PHE A 45 -6.28 2.66 37.38
C PHE A 45 -5.30 1.68 38.03
N ILE A 46 -4.02 1.74 37.63
CA ILE A 46 -2.99 0.80 38.09
C ILE A 46 -1.78 1.61 38.54
N GLY A 47 -1.29 1.30 39.77
CA GLY A 47 -0.07 1.90 40.29
C GLY A 47 1.20 1.32 39.65
N ARG A 48 2.19 2.17 39.42
CA ARG A 48 3.54 1.79 38.93
C ARG A 48 4.14 0.66 39.76
N ALA A 49 4.08 0.78 41.11
CA ALA A 49 4.65 -0.19 42.03
C ALA A 49 4.08 -1.62 41.85
N THR A 50 2.82 -1.75 41.45
CA THR A 50 2.20 -3.07 41.19
C THR A 50 2.92 -3.79 40.03
N LEU A 51 3.18 -3.09 38.93
CA LEU A 51 3.82 -3.69 37.76
C LEU A 51 5.32 -3.91 37.98
N GLU A 52 5.99 -3.00 38.67
CA GLU A 52 7.39 -3.17 39.06
C GLU A 52 7.60 -4.36 40.00
N GLY A 53 6.69 -4.56 40.96
CA GLY A 53 6.70 -5.73 41.84
C GLY A 53 6.47 -7.05 41.12
N LEU A 54 5.63 -7.06 40.06
CA LEU A 54 5.36 -8.26 39.26
C LEU A 54 6.48 -8.60 38.26
N THR A 55 7.07 -7.59 37.63
CA THR A 55 8.02 -7.78 36.53
C THR A 55 9.48 -7.71 36.98
N GLY A 56 9.75 -7.12 38.17
CA GLY A 56 11.10 -6.81 38.62
C GLY A 56 11.78 -5.71 37.79
N LYS A 57 11.05 -4.96 36.99
CA LYS A 57 11.57 -3.92 36.11
C LYS A 57 10.87 -2.58 36.30
N SER A 58 11.60 -1.50 35.98
CA SER A 58 11.02 -0.16 35.98
C SER A 58 9.92 -0.04 34.91
N VAL A 59 8.86 0.68 35.25
CA VAL A 59 7.74 0.97 34.33
C VAL A 59 7.97 2.29 33.64
N HIS A 60 7.77 2.32 32.33
CA HIS A 60 7.92 3.52 31.50
C HIS A 60 6.62 4.31 31.44
N LEU A 61 6.66 5.60 31.73
CA LEU A 61 5.50 6.49 31.79
C LEU A 61 5.52 7.57 30.69
N ASP A 62 6.69 8.13 30.43
CA ASP A 62 6.86 9.26 29.53
C ASP A 62 8.05 9.05 28.56
N LEU A 63 8.05 9.80 27.46
CA LEU A 63 9.14 9.82 26.49
C LEU A 63 10.46 10.32 27.09
N PHE A 64 10.39 11.13 28.16
CA PHE A 64 11.51 11.84 28.76
C PHE A 64 11.85 11.36 30.17
N ASP A 65 11.25 10.27 30.63
CA ASP A 65 11.43 9.72 32.00
C ASP A 65 12.78 9.01 32.22
N SER A 66 13.62 8.89 31.20
CA SER A 66 14.93 8.24 31.30
C SER A 66 16.06 9.18 30.88
N ASP A 67 17.22 9.02 31.45
CA ASP A 67 18.46 9.72 31.06
C ASP A 67 18.87 9.44 29.59
N ASN A 68 18.19 8.51 28.94
CA ASN A 68 18.41 8.15 27.54
C ASN A 68 17.23 8.57 26.66
N ILE A 69 17.38 9.68 25.95
CA ILE A 69 16.36 10.26 25.04
C ILE A 69 15.90 9.28 23.95
N MET A 70 16.70 8.26 23.61
CA MET A 70 16.40 7.26 22.61
C MET A 70 15.80 5.97 23.18
N SER A 71 15.39 5.95 24.44
CA SER A 71 14.87 4.77 25.15
C SER A 71 13.69 4.12 24.42
N HIS A 72 12.76 4.91 23.84
CA HIS A 72 11.61 4.40 23.08
C HIS A 72 12.02 3.56 21.87
N ILE A 73 13.13 3.90 21.19
CA ILE A 73 13.64 3.13 20.05
C ILE A 73 14.20 1.79 20.52
N HIS A 74 14.89 1.76 21.68
CA HIS A 74 15.42 0.52 22.23
C HIS A 74 14.30 -0.38 22.75
N LEU A 75 13.31 0.16 23.44
CA LEU A 75 12.16 -0.59 23.94
C LEU A 75 11.48 -1.39 22.82
N ILE A 76 11.17 -0.74 21.70
CA ILE A 76 10.48 -1.40 20.59
C ILE A 76 11.39 -2.38 19.83
N ARG A 77 12.69 -2.06 19.68
CA ARG A 77 13.65 -2.92 18.98
C ARG A 77 13.97 -4.20 19.76
N ASP A 78 14.07 -4.12 21.07
CA ASP A 78 14.45 -5.24 21.93
C ASP A 78 13.28 -6.18 22.21
N ALA A 79 12.04 -5.71 22.10
CA ALA A 79 10.85 -6.53 22.27
C ALA A 79 10.72 -7.58 21.16
N ASN A 80 10.30 -8.80 21.50
CA ASN A 80 9.91 -9.85 20.56
C ASN A 80 8.45 -9.73 20.14
N ALA A 81 7.63 -9.11 20.98
CA ALA A 81 6.24 -8.76 20.69
C ALA A 81 5.80 -7.55 21.52
N VAL A 82 4.79 -6.85 21.03
CA VAL A 82 4.10 -5.78 21.75
C VAL A 82 2.67 -6.22 22.03
N VAL A 83 2.22 -6.04 23.25
CA VAL A 83 0.85 -6.34 23.69
C VAL A 83 0.23 -5.08 24.28
N VAL A 84 -0.89 -4.63 23.75
CA VAL A 84 -1.66 -3.51 24.28
C VAL A 84 -2.95 -4.06 24.90
N ALA A 85 -2.99 -4.11 26.21
CA ALA A 85 -4.16 -4.56 26.96
C ALA A 85 -4.28 -3.82 28.32
N PRO A 86 -5.44 -3.23 28.62
CA PRO A 86 -6.57 -3.01 27.72
C PRO A 86 -6.27 -1.93 26.67
N ALA A 87 -6.84 -2.03 25.46
CA ALA A 87 -6.78 -1.00 24.45
C ALA A 87 -8.10 -0.23 24.38
N THR A 88 -8.09 1.04 24.77
CA THR A 88 -9.28 1.90 24.73
C THR A 88 -9.58 2.38 23.31
N ALA A 89 -10.83 2.79 23.02
CA ALA A 89 -11.19 3.42 21.76
C ALA A 89 -10.29 4.61 21.40
N ASN A 90 -9.96 5.46 22.40
CA ASN A 90 -9.06 6.58 22.20
C ASN A 90 -7.68 6.12 21.67
N PHE A 91 -7.09 5.11 22.30
CA PHE A 91 -5.79 4.61 21.87
C PHE A 91 -5.85 3.96 20.48
N ILE A 92 -6.86 3.11 20.22
CA ILE A 92 -7.06 2.46 18.91
C ILE A 92 -7.22 3.51 17.80
N ASN A 93 -8.10 4.50 18.00
CA ASN A 93 -8.29 5.56 17.02
C ASN A 93 -7.03 6.41 16.83
N LYS A 94 -6.30 6.71 17.91
CA LYS A 94 -5.04 7.47 17.88
C LYS A 94 -3.98 6.78 17.01
N ILE A 95 -3.66 5.53 17.30
CA ILE A 95 -2.62 4.79 16.57
C ILE A 95 -3.02 4.48 15.12
N ALA A 96 -4.30 4.23 14.85
CA ALA A 96 -4.81 4.03 13.50
C ALA A 96 -4.64 5.27 12.60
N HIS A 97 -4.60 6.47 13.19
CA HIS A 97 -4.39 7.73 12.47
C HIS A 97 -2.96 8.27 12.56
N GLY A 98 -2.02 7.50 13.13
CA GLY A 98 -0.63 7.87 13.21
C GLY A 98 -0.33 9.03 14.18
N LEU A 99 -1.18 9.25 15.19
CA LEU A 99 -0.94 10.23 16.25
C LEU A 99 0.05 9.65 17.27
N ALA A 100 1.08 10.42 17.61
CA ALA A 100 2.16 10.01 18.52
C ALA A 100 2.49 11.14 19.51
N ASP A 101 1.55 11.43 20.39
CA ASP A 101 1.61 12.49 21.40
C ASP A 101 1.96 11.97 22.81
N ASP A 102 2.19 10.66 22.95
CA ASP A 102 2.64 10.01 24.16
C ASP A 102 3.62 8.86 23.83
N LEU A 103 4.29 8.31 24.86
CA LEU A 103 5.24 7.20 24.68
C LEU A 103 4.59 5.99 23.98
N ALA A 104 3.40 5.58 24.40
CA ALA A 104 2.73 4.39 23.89
C ALA A 104 2.40 4.50 22.38
N SER A 105 1.89 5.66 21.95
CA SER A 105 1.59 5.93 20.55
C SER A 105 2.85 6.15 19.71
N THR A 106 3.91 6.71 20.30
CA THR A 106 5.22 6.84 19.65
C THR A 106 5.86 5.47 19.39
N LEU A 107 5.75 4.55 20.33
CA LEU A 107 6.22 3.16 20.16
C LEU A 107 5.50 2.45 19.01
N PHE A 108 4.21 2.72 18.81
CA PHE A 108 3.48 2.19 17.65
C PHE A 108 4.05 2.71 16.31
N LEU A 109 4.30 4.01 16.21
CA LEU A 109 4.90 4.58 14.99
C LEU A 109 6.35 4.13 14.74
N ALA A 110 7.09 3.80 15.80
CA ALA A 110 8.45 3.28 15.70
C ALA A 110 8.50 1.77 15.39
N HIS A 111 7.36 1.08 15.39
CA HIS A 111 7.27 -0.36 15.13
C HIS A 111 7.37 -0.67 13.64
N ASP A 112 8.19 -1.67 13.28
CA ASP A 112 8.45 -2.05 11.88
C ASP A 112 7.55 -3.18 11.35
N PHE A 113 6.58 -3.62 12.16
CA PHE A 113 5.63 -4.71 11.90
C PHE A 113 6.25 -6.08 11.54
N LYS A 114 7.56 -6.25 11.76
CA LYS A 114 8.23 -7.55 11.62
C LYS A 114 8.01 -8.48 12.81
N LYS A 115 7.58 -7.91 13.90
CA LYS A 115 7.25 -8.60 15.15
C LYS A 115 5.77 -8.42 15.45
N PRO A 116 5.13 -9.33 16.20
CA PRO A 116 3.73 -9.19 16.55
C PRO A 116 3.44 -7.90 17.33
N PHE A 117 2.41 -7.17 16.88
CA PHE A 117 1.78 -6.10 17.63
C PHE A 117 0.33 -6.51 17.89
N ILE A 118 0.02 -6.80 19.16
CA ILE A 118 -1.25 -7.42 19.56
C ILE A 118 -2.05 -6.39 20.36
N VAL A 119 -3.30 -6.18 20.00
CA VAL A 119 -4.20 -5.19 20.62
C VAL A 119 -5.45 -5.88 21.14
N ALA A 120 -5.74 -5.75 22.42
CA ALA A 120 -6.94 -6.28 23.10
C ALA A 120 -7.91 -5.15 23.45
N PRO A 121 -8.97 -4.92 22.65
CA PRO A 121 -9.93 -3.85 22.88
C PRO A 121 -10.68 -3.98 24.20
N ALA A 122 -10.93 -2.84 24.87
CA ALA A 122 -11.76 -2.76 26.08
C ALA A 122 -12.46 -1.40 26.18
N MET A 123 -13.77 -1.39 25.92
CA MET A 123 -14.59 -0.18 25.92
C MET A 123 -16.07 -0.51 26.06
N ASN A 124 -16.92 0.52 26.21
CA ASN A 124 -18.37 0.36 26.14
C ASN A 124 -18.81 -0.12 24.74
N THR A 125 -19.94 -0.85 24.67
CA THR A 125 -20.50 -1.40 23.42
C THR A 125 -20.68 -0.33 22.34
N LYS A 126 -21.27 0.82 22.69
CA LYS A 126 -21.50 1.92 21.73
C LYS A 126 -20.20 2.47 21.16
N MET A 127 -19.15 2.52 21.98
CA MET A 127 -17.81 2.94 21.52
C MET A 127 -17.17 1.88 20.63
N TYR A 128 -17.36 0.60 20.91
CA TYR A 128 -16.84 -0.49 20.10
C TYR A 128 -17.53 -0.56 18.74
N GLU A 129 -18.87 -0.46 18.74
CA GLU A 129 -19.68 -0.48 17.50
C GLU A 129 -19.63 0.84 16.71
N HIS A 130 -19.07 1.91 17.29
CA HIS A 130 -19.00 3.19 16.60
C HIS A 130 -18.27 3.05 15.24
N PRO A 131 -18.86 3.54 14.12
CA PRO A 131 -18.28 3.34 12.79
C PRO A 131 -16.81 3.75 12.70
N GLN A 132 -16.41 4.87 13.32
CA GLN A 132 -15.04 5.32 13.32
C GLN A 132 -14.09 4.35 14.04
N THR A 133 -14.53 3.75 15.14
CA THR A 133 -13.73 2.75 15.87
C THR A 133 -13.56 1.49 15.04
N GLN A 134 -14.61 1.03 14.33
CA GLN A 134 -14.53 -0.13 13.44
C GLN A 134 -13.62 0.14 12.24
N VAL A 135 -13.67 1.34 11.65
CA VAL A 135 -12.74 1.76 10.59
C VAL A 135 -11.29 1.73 11.10
N SER A 136 -11.04 2.24 12.30
CA SER A 136 -9.70 2.24 12.91
C SER A 136 -9.20 0.81 13.20
N ILE A 137 -10.06 -0.07 13.71
CA ILE A 137 -9.73 -1.49 13.93
C ILE A 137 -9.35 -2.18 12.62
N ASN A 138 -10.14 -1.98 11.56
CA ASN A 138 -9.86 -2.57 10.25
C ASN A 138 -8.55 -2.02 9.67
N ARG A 139 -8.30 -0.72 9.78
CA ARG A 139 -7.04 -0.10 9.35
C ARG A 139 -5.84 -0.69 10.08
N LEU A 140 -5.94 -0.94 11.38
CA LEU A 140 -4.86 -1.59 12.14
C LEU A 140 -4.64 -3.04 11.70
N LYS A 141 -5.72 -3.79 11.43
CA LYS A 141 -5.62 -5.15 10.85
C LYS A 141 -4.89 -5.13 9.49
N ASP A 142 -5.21 -4.16 8.64
CA ASP A 142 -4.55 -3.99 7.33
C ASP A 142 -3.06 -3.64 7.45
N LEU A 143 -2.64 -2.98 8.54
CA LEU A 143 -1.24 -2.72 8.88
C LEU A 143 -0.52 -3.95 9.47
N GLY A 144 -1.21 -5.07 9.69
CA GLY A 144 -0.64 -6.29 10.27
C GLY A 144 -0.72 -6.38 11.79
N VAL A 145 -1.51 -5.51 12.43
CA VAL A 145 -1.78 -5.59 13.87
C VAL A 145 -2.76 -6.73 14.15
N THR A 146 -2.41 -7.59 15.08
CA THR A 146 -3.31 -8.63 15.57
C THR A 146 -4.31 -8.02 16.56
N ILE A 147 -5.57 -7.92 16.17
CA ILE A 147 -6.63 -7.46 17.04
C ILE A 147 -7.30 -8.68 17.69
N LEU A 148 -7.20 -8.81 19.01
CA LEU A 148 -7.98 -9.80 19.74
C LEU A 148 -9.44 -9.35 19.76
N GLU A 149 -10.36 -10.23 19.43
CA GLU A 149 -11.78 -9.87 19.43
C GLU A 149 -12.26 -9.53 20.84
N ALA A 150 -13.03 -8.44 20.96
CA ALA A 150 -13.61 -8.08 22.24
C ALA A 150 -14.63 -9.13 22.69
N GLY A 151 -14.61 -9.49 23.96
CA GLY A 151 -15.61 -10.38 24.54
C GLY A 151 -17.00 -9.74 24.63
N SER A 152 -18.02 -10.57 24.74
CA SER A 152 -19.39 -10.15 25.05
C SER A 152 -19.73 -10.43 26.54
N GLY A 153 -20.66 -9.69 27.09
CA GLY A 153 -21.13 -9.90 28.44
C GLY A 153 -21.50 -8.61 29.20
N ILE A 154 -21.66 -8.72 30.52
CA ILE A 154 -21.92 -7.55 31.36
C ILE A 154 -20.65 -6.69 31.43
N LEU A 155 -20.78 -5.44 31.05
CA LEU A 155 -19.76 -4.42 31.12
C LEU A 155 -19.74 -3.71 32.46
N ALA A 156 -18.65 -3.01 32.78
CA ALA A 156 -18.54 -2.26 34.05
C ALA A 156 -19.60 -1.15 34.22
N CYS A 157 -20.23 -0.70 33.14
CA CYS A 157 -21.35 0.25 33.17
C CYS A 157 -22.72 -0.42 33.40
N GLY A 158 -22.78 -1.76 33.55
CA GLY A 158 -24.01 -2.52 33.71
C GLY A 158 -24.72 -2.93 32.41
N GLU A 159 -24.28 -2.45 31.26
CA GLU A 159 -24.80 -2.84 29.95
C GLU A 159 -24.31 -4.23 29.55
N VAL A 160 -25.12 -4.95 28.76
CA VAL A 160 -24.75 -6.24 28.17
C VAL A 160 -24.44 -6.02 26.68
N GLY A 161 -23.24 -6.41 26.25
CA GLY A 161 -22.85 -6.26 24.83
C GLY A 161 -21.39 -6.59 24.57
N TYR A 162 -20.92 -6.25 23.38
CA TYR A 162 -19.53 -6.41 22.95
C TYR A 162 -18.67 -5.24 23.46
N GLY A 163 -17.38 -5.50 23.64
CA GLY A 163 -16.43 -4.47 24.09
C GLY A 163 -15.72 -4.84 25.40
N LYS A 164 -16.06 -5.97 26.01
CA LYS A 164 -15.42 -6.49 27.22
C LYS A 164 -14.00 -6.99 26.89
N LEU A 165 -13.01 -6.60 27.71
CA LEU A 165 -11.68 -7.20 27.61
C LEU A 165 -11.80 -8.73 27.81
N LEU A 166 -11.16 -9.49 26.92
CA LEU A 166 -11.07 -10.94 27.06
C LEU A 166 -10.53 -11.35 28.44
N GLU A 167 -10.89 -12.54 28.88
CA GLU A 167 -10.34 -13.09 30.12
C GLU A 167 -8.85 -13.36 30.00
N PRO A 168 -8.06 -13.20 31.06
CA PRO A 168 -6.60 -13.33 31.02
C PRO A 168 -6.13 -14.66 30.42
N GLU A 169 -6.87 -15.75 30.67
CA GLU A 169 -6.58 -17.09 30.14
C GLU A 169 -6.70 -17.14 28.62
N ILE A 170 -7.73 -16.54 28.09
CA ILE A 170 -7.96 -16.49 26.63
C ILE A 170 -6.90 -15.63 25.98
N MET A 171 -6.66 -14.43 26.53
CA MET A 171 -5.59 -13.54 26.03
C MET A 171 -4.23 -14.23 26.05
N MET A 172 -3.91 -14.97 27.11
CA MET A 172 -2.67 -15.72 27.24
C MET A 172 -2.51 -16.72 26.09
N THR A 173 -3.57 -17.51 25.84
CA THR A 173 -3.59 -18.52 24.77
C THR A 173 -3.42 -17.88 23.41
N GLU A 174 -4.14 -16.78 23.14
CA GLU A 174 -4.02 -16.06 21.86
C GLU A 174 -2.64 -15.45 21.65
N ILE A 175 -2.04 -14.84 22.69
CA ILE A 175 -0.68 -14.31 22.65
C ILE A 175 0.32 -15.44 22.35
N GLU A 176 0.24 -16.56 23.06
CA GLU A 176 1.11 -17.72 22.82
C GLU A 176 0.94 -18.28 21.39
N ASN A 177 -0.29 -18.34 20.87
CA ASN A 177 -0.57 -18.77 19.51
C ASN A 177 0.10 -17.85 18.49
N VAL A 178 -0.04 -16.54 18.65
CA VAL A 178 0.61 -15.54 17.79
C VAL A 178 2.14 -15.67 17.86
N LEU A 179 2.70 -15.80 19.06
CA LEU A 179 4.15 -15.97 19.25
C LEU A 179 4.68 -17.29 18.66
N LYS A 180 3.92 -18.38 18.71
CA LYS A 180 4.29 -19.68 18.10
C LYS A 180 4.20 -19.64 16.57
N GLN A 181 3.25 -18.89 16.02
CA GLN A 181 3.10 -18.71 14.57
C GLN A 181 4.13 -17.75 13.99
N THR A 182 4.75 -16.93 14.83
CA THR A 182 5.84 -16.06 14.45
C THR A 182 7.16 -16.81 14.71
N PRO A 183 7.85 -17.36 13.71
CA PRO A 183 9.12 -18.06 13.94
C PRO A 183 10.12 -17.06 14.56
N ILE A 184 10.63 -17.37 15.74
CA ILE A 184 11.78 -16.67 16.32
C ILE A 184 12.92 -16.86 15.34
N SER A 185 13.28 -15.80 14.62
CA SER A 185 14.28 -15.82 13.56
C SER A 185 15.66 -16.09 14.14
N THR A 186 16.04 -17.37 14.19
CA THR A 186 17.42 -17.76 14.02
C THR A 186 17.63 -18.01 12.54
N SER A 187 18.24 -17.04 11.88
CA SER A 187 18.98 -17.14 10.60
C SER A 187 18.55 -18.26 9.62
N ALA A 188 17.37 -18.13 9.05
CA ALA A 188 17.08 -18.56 7.69
C ALA A 188 16.22 -17.46 7.07
N PRO A 189 16.42 -17.05 5.81
CA PRO A 189 15.65 -15.97 5.25
C PRO A 189 14.19 -16.40 5.17
N VAL A 190 13.37 -15.96 6.12
CA VAL A 190 11.92 -15.92 5.94
C VAL A 190 11.74 -15.09 4.67
N LYS A 191 11.10 -15.68 3.65
CA LYS A 191 10.55 -14.91 2.54
C LYS A 191 9.68 -13.84 3.17
N THR A 192 10.27 -12.68 3.41
CA THR A 192 9.53 -11.45 3.60
C THR A 192 8.57 -11.41 2.43
N GLN A 193 7.27 -11.47 2.67
CA GLN A 193 6.34 -11.03 1.64
C GLN A 193 6.70 -9.55 1.44
N THR A 194 7.63 -9.33 0.55
CA THR A 194 7.97 -7.99 0.10
C THR A 194 6.71 -7.47 -0.54
N LEU A 195 6.21 -6.34 -0.04
CA LEU A 195 5.13 -5.63 -0.71
C LEU A 195 5.46 -5.57 -2.20
N PRO A 196 4.49 -5.86 -3.08
CA PRO A 196 4.76 -5.91 -4.51
C PRO A 196 5.31 -4.58 -4.97
N ARG A 197 6.43 -4.61 -5.68
CA ARG A 197 6.96 -3.43 -6.34
C ARG A 197 6.26 -3.22 -7.67
N ILE A 198 5.69 -2.04 -7.84
CA ILE A 198 4.79 -1.74 -8.96
C ILE A 198 5.38 -0.62 -9.79
N LEU A 199 5.46 -0.84 -11.10
CA LEU A 199 5.79 0.20 -12.07
C LEU A 199 4.54 0.57 -12.85
N ILE A 200 4.22 1.86 -12.87
CA ILE A 200 3.04 2.39 -13.57
C ILE A 200 3.50 3.33 -14.66
N THR A 201 2.93 3.22 -15.87
CA THR A 201 3.16 4.18 -16.96
C THR A 201 1.88 4.92 -17.30
N GLY A 202 1.98 6.22 -17.62
CA GLY A 202 0.81 7.02 -17.98
C GLY A 202 1.13 8.22 -18.88
N GLY A 203 0.09 8.80 -19.45
CA GLY A 203 0.21 9.91 -20.39
C GLY A 203 0.48 9.47 -21.83
N GLY A 204 0.42 10.40 -22.76
CA GLY A 204 0.63 10.16 -24.18
C GLY A 204 2.08 10.40 -24.59
N THR A 205 2.62 9.64 -25.55
CA THR A 205 3.88 9.98 -26.20
C THR A 205 3.69 11.15 -27.17
N THR A 206 4.73 11.96 -27.30
CA THR A 206 4.74 13.16 -28.14
C THR A 206 5.94 13.10 -29.10
N GLU A 207 5.67 12.99 -30.37
CA GLU A 207 6.68 12.92 -31.42
C GLU A 207 6.89 14.31 -32.03
N LYS A 208 8.05 14.91 -31.84
CA LYS A 208 8.37 16.25 -32.37
C LYS A 208 8.42 16.24 -33.89
N ILE A 209 7.77 17.22 -34.51
CA ILE A 209 7.88 17.55 -35.93
C ILE A 209 8.96 18.64 -36.11
N ASP A 210 8.86 19.68 -35.30
CA ASP A 210 9.84 20.78 -35.17
C ASP A 210 9.85 21.29 -33.72
N ASP A 211 10.52 22.42 -33.45
CA ASP A 211 10.57 22.98 -32.09
C ASP A 211 9.23 23.51 -31.59
N VAL A 212 8.23 23.61 -32.47
CA VAL A 212 6.92 24.21 -32.15
C VAL A 212 5.79 23.20 -32.26
N ARG A 213 5.89 22.22 -33.16
CA ARG A 213 4.82 21.28 -33.51
C ARG A 213 5.17 19.85 -33.15
N SER A 214 4.17 19.11 -32.73
CA SER A 214 4.31 17.68 -32.36
C SER A 214 3.07 16.90 -32.75
N LEU A 215 3.25 15.59 -32.97
CA LEU A 215 2.20 14.59 -33.01
C LEU A 215 2.09 13.94 -31.63
N THR A 216 0.93 13.95 -31.03
CA THR A 216 0.74 13.41 -29.69
C THR A 216 -0.55 12.57 -29.60
N ASN A 217 -0.53 11.57 -28.73
CA ASN A 217 -1.72 10.86 -28.34
C ASN A 217 -2.45 11.65 -27.26
N SER A 218 -3.76 11.83 -27.41
CA SER A 218 -4.58 12.57 -26.45
C SER A 218 -4.79 11.75 -25.17
N SER A 219 -3.86 11.87 -24.24
CA SER A 219 -3.95 11.23 -22.90
C SER A 219 -3.36 12.15 -21.83
N SER A 220 -4.14 12.47 -20.82
CA SER A 220 -3.69 13.28 -19.66
C SER A 220 -2.81 12.51 -18.69
N GLY A 221 -2.84 11.18 -18.73
CA GLY A 221 -2.17 10.33 -17.73
C GLY A 221 -2.87 10.27 -16.37
N GLU A 222 -4.02 10.89 -16.22
CA GLU A 222 -4.72 11.09 -14.95
C GLU A 222 -5.01 9.77 -14.21
N THR A 223 -5.45 8.72 -14.94
CA THR A 223 -5.71 7.40 -14.34
C THR A 223 -4.42 6.78 -13.75
N ALA A 224 -3.29 6.88 -14.45
CA ALA A 224 -2.01 6.36 -13.97
C ALA A 224 -1.49 7.14 -12.77
N ILE A 225 -1.69 8.46 -12.76
CA ILE A 225 -1.31 9.34 -11.64
C ILE A 225 -2.16 9.01 -10.41
N SER A 226 -3.48 8.86 -10.59
CA SER A 226 -4.38 8.47 -9.49
C SER A 226 -4.04 7.08 -8.93
N LEU A 227 -3.72 6.10 -9.81
CA LEU A 227 -3.24 4.78 -9.40
C LEU A 227 -1.93 4.88 -8.59
N ALA A 228 -0.94 5.64 -9.08
CA ALA A 228 0.33 5.78 -8.40
C ALA A 228 0.18 6.42 -7.01
N LYS A 229 -0.63 7.47 -6.89
CA LYS A 229 -0.95 8.09 -5.59
C LYS A 229 -1.64 7.11 -4.66
N TYR A 230 -2.69 6.45 -5.13
CA TYR A 230 -3.47 5.50 -4.34
C TYR A 230 -2.59 4.35 -3.82
N PHE A 231 -1.74 3.78 -4.66
CA PHE A 231 -0.82 2.70 -4.27
C PHE A 231 0.26 3.19 -3.30
N TYR A 232 0.78 4.40 -3.53
CA TYR A 232 1.72 5.04 -2.60
C TYR A 232 1.10 5.27 -1.22
N ASP A 233 -0.14 5.76 -1.17
CA ASP A 233 -0.88 6.00 0.08
C ASP A 233 -1.19 4.68 0.83
N LEU A 234 -1.27 3.55 0.11
CA LEU A 234 -1.35 2.20 0.69
C LEU A 234 0.02 1.64 1.12
N GLY A 235 1.11 2.40 0.98
CA GLY A 235 2.45 1.97 1.33
C GLY A 235 3.10 1.00 0.33
N LEU A 236 2.50 0.80 -0.85
CA LEU A 236 3.06 -0.07 -1.90
C LEU A 236 4.23 0.63 -2.61
N PRO A 237 5.42 -0.01 -2.70
CA PRO A 237 6.56 0.54 -3.43
C PRO A 237 6.22 0.78 -4.89
N THR A 238 6.03 2.05 -5.26
CA THR A 238 5.49 2.45 -6.56
C THR A 238 6.44 3.37 -7.30
N THR A 239 6.74 3.04 -8.56
CA THR A 239 7.45 3.90 -9.51
C THR A 239 6.47 4.36 -10.58
N LEU A 240 6.41 5.66 -10.86
CA LEU A 240 5.58 6.24 -11.91
C LEU A 240 6.45 6.76 -13.06
N ILE A 241 6.19 6.28 -14.29
CA ILE A 241 6.77 6.83 -15.51
C ILE A 241 5.68 7.57 -16.28
N VAL A 242 5.76 8.90 -16.35
CA VAL A 242 4.65 9.74 -16.85
C VAL A 242 5.13 10.84 -17.78
N ASN A 243 4.33 11.13 -18.81
CA ASN A 243 4.56 12.29 -19.66
C ASN A 243 4.07 13.54 -18.93
N ASN A 244 4.92 14.57 -18.90
CA ASN A 244 4.62 15.90 -18.35
C ASN A 244 4.23 15.92 -16.85
N GLN A 245 5.18 16.34 -16.02
CA GLN A 245 5.00 16.48 -14.57
C GLN A 245 4.46 17.87 -14.13
N LYS A 246 4.25 18.82 -15.06
CA LYS A 246 3.83 20.18 -14.70
C LYS A 246 2.44 20.18 -14.07
N GLY A 247 2.35 20.67 -12.85
CA GLY A 247 1.07 20.81 -12.12
C GLY A 247 0.59 19.55 -11.41
N LEU A 248 1.40 18.48 -11.33
CA LEU A 248 1.04 17.27 -10.59
C LEU A 248 1.42 17.42 -9.11
N SER A 249 0.42 17.34 -8.24
CA SER A 249 0.63 17.19 -6.80
C SER A 249 0.92 15.73 -6.49
N LEU A 250 2.21 15.34 -6.55
CA LEU A 250 2.71 14.01 -6.18
C LEU A 250 3.52 14.11 -4.87
N PRO A 251 3.56 13.05 -4.04
CA PRO A 251 4.44 13.00 -2.87
C PRO A 251 5.90 13.22 -3.27
N SER A 252 6.64 14.03 -2.50
CA SER A 252 8.02 14.43 -2.82
C SER A 252 9.02 13.27 -2.86
N ASN A 253 8.72 12.19 -2.16
CA ASN A 253 9.54 10.98 -2.07
C ASN A 253 9.05 9.83 -2.99
N MET A 254 8.05 10.08 -3.84
CA MET A 254 7.64 9.11 -4.85
C MET A 254 8.68 9.05 -5.98
N ASP A 255 9.02 7.84 -6.41
CA ASP A 255 9.92 7.62 -7.55
C ASP A 255 9.19 7.91 -8.86
N VAL A 256 9.50 9.05 -9.47
CA VAL A 256 8.83 9.56 -10.68
C VAL A 256 9.84 9.83 -11.79
N ILE A 257 9.60 9.24 -12.96
CA ILE A 257 10.43 9.40 -14.15
C ILE A 257 9.61 10.07 -15.25
N SER A 258 10.15 11.13 -15.84
CA SER A 258 9.51 11.79 -16.99
C SER A 258 9.91 11.15 -18.30
N PHE A 259 8.98 11.14 -19.23
CA PHE A 259 9.27 10.87 -20.66
C PHE A 259 8.54 11.91 -21.55
N SER A 260 8.91 11.96 -22.80
CA SER A 260 8.22 12.76 -23.82
C SER A 260 7.85 11.89 -25.02
N SER A 261 8.84 11.33 -25.70
CA SER A 261 8.67 10.55 -26.93
C SER A 261 8.52 9.04 -26.69
N PHE A 262 8.19 8.31 -27.74
CA PHE A 262 8.25 6.85 -27.76
C PHE A 262 9.62 6.32 -27.33
N ALA A 263 10.69 6.94 -27.86
CA ALA A 263 12.06 6.53 -27.56
C ALA A 263 12.41 6.76 -26.08
N ASP A 264 11.97 7.87 -25.49
CA ASP A 264 12.20 8.18 -24.07
C ASP A 264 11.48 7.18 -23.18
N LEU A 265 10.19 6.91 -23.42
CA LEU A 265 9.42 5.92 -22.68
C LEU A 265 10.05 4.53 -22.75
N ASN A 266 10.44 4.12 -23.97
CA ASN A 266 11.09 2.82 -24.17
C ASN A 266 12.42 2.73 -23.40
N SER A 267 13.23 3.77 -23.43
CA SER A 267 14.52 3.84 -22.72
C SER A 267 14.32 3.83 -21.20
N ALA A 268 13.37 4.61 -20.68
CA ALA A 268 13.04 4.65 -19.27
C ALA A 268 12.59 3.28 -18.75
N LEU A 269 11.70 2.61 -19.48
CA LEU A 269 11.22 1.26 -19.14
C LEU A 269 12.35 0.23 -19.18
N LYS A 270 13.17 0.23 -20.25
CA LYS A 270 14.29 -0.70 -20.38
C LYS A 270 15.30 -0.53 -19.24
N ASN A 271 15.65 0.70 -18.90
CA ASN A 271 16.58 0.99 -17.82
C ASN A 271 16.01 0.61 -16.44
N LYS A 272 14.78 1.01 -16.14
CA LYS A 272 14.17 0.79 -14.82
C LYS A 272 13.90 -0.70 -14.59
N LEU A 273 13.25 -1.38 -15.52
CA LEU A 273 12.95 -2.81 -15.44
C LEU A 273 14.21 -3.70 -15.48
N GLY A 274 15.27 -3.25 -16.14
CA GLY A 274 16.54 -4.00 -16.21
C GLY A 274 17.39 -3.89 -14.94
N LYS A 275 17.23 -2.82 -14.16
CA LYS A 275 18.00 -2.58 -12.94
C LYS A 275 17.31 -3.04 -11.66
N GLU A 276 16.00 -2.91 -11.61
CA GLU A 276 15.21 -3.16 -10.40
C GLU A 276 14.17 -4.26 -10.63
N ASP A 277 13.88 -5.02 -9.59
CA ASP A 277 12.86 -6.06 -9.62
C ASP A 277 11.49 -5.44 -9.37
N PHE A 278 10.56 -5.66 -10.31
CA PHE A 278 9.14 -5.30 -10.19
C PHE A 278 8.30 -6.56 -10.28
N ASP A 279 7.26 -6.64 -9.46
CA ASP A 279 6.30 -7.74 -9.48
C ASP A 279 5.18 -7.45 -10.47
N PHE A 280 4.82 -6.17 -10.61
CA PHE A 280 3.78 -5.72 -11.54
C PHE A 280 4.23 -4.55 -12.38
N VAL A 281 3.80 -4.56 -13.64
CA VAL A 281 3.85 -3.40 -14.54
C VAL A 281 2.45 -3.07 -15.01
N ILE A 282 1.93 -1.91 -14.62
CA ILE A 282 0.65 -1.37 -15.08
C ILE A 282 0.93 -0.41 -16.24
N HIS A 283 0.69 -0.87 -17.46
CA HIS A 283 1.03 -0.12 -18.66
C HIS A 283 -0.21 0.62 -19.20
N ALA A 284 -0.43 1.84 -18.67
CA ALA A 284 -1.56 2.71 -19.04
C ALA A 284 -1.15 3.88 -19.96
N ALA A 285 0.11 3.97 -20.35
CA ALA A 285 0.56 5.01 -21.28
C ALA A 285 -0.08 4.84 -22.68
N ALA A 286 -0.53 5.95 -23.27
CA ALA A 286 -1.01 6.01 -24.64
C ALA A 286 0.16 6.18 -25.61
N VAL A 287 0.73 5.04 -26.01
CA VAL A 287 1.95 4.98 -26.82
C VAL A 287 1.61 5.16 -28.29
N SER A 288 2.32 6.06 -29.00
CA SER A 288 2.16 6.26 -30.43
C SER A 288 2.56 5.02 -31.22
N ASP A 289 1.68 4.61 -32.12
CA ASP A 289 1.93 3.52 -33.07
C ASP A 289 2.92 3.90 -34.17
N PHE A 290 3.19 5.19 -34.30
CA PHE A 290 4.06 5.73 -35.35
C PHE A 290 5.01 6.79 -34.80
N SER A 291 6.23 6.83 -35.34
CA SER A 291 7.18 7.92 -35.15
C SER A 291 7.47 8.59 -36.48
N LEU A 292 7.84 9.87 -36.45
CA LEU A 292 8.21 10.61 -37.62
C LEU A 292 9.51 10.04 -38.23
N ALA A 293 9.47 9.60 -39.50
CA ALA A 293 10.64 9.11 -40.21
C ALA A 293 11.34 10.22 -41.01
N LYS A 294 10.60 11.01 -41.76
CA LYS A 294 11.09 12.15 -42.53
C LYS A 294 9.97 13.12 -42.86
N ILE A 295 10.35 14.33 -43.23
CA ILE A 295 9.47 15.33 -43.85
C ILE A 295 9.89 15.50 -45.28
N GLU A 296 9.02 15.23 -46.26
CA GLU A 296 9.33 15.40 -47.66
C GLU A 296 9.41 16.89 -47.98
N GLY A 297 10.40 17.25 -48.81
CA GLY A 297 10.72 18.63 -49.20
C GLY A 297 11.69 19.34 -48.28
N ILE A 298 12.12 18.71 -47.17
CA ILE A 298 13.13 19.22 -46.24
C ILE A 298 14.10 18.08 -45.96
N GLY A 299 15.39 18.22 -46.38
CA GLY A 299 16.41 17.20 -46.14
C GLY A 299 16.69 16.99 -44.66
N PHE A 300 16.44 15.77 -44.13
CA PHE A 300 16.63 15.45 -42.72
C PHE A 300 18.07 15.02 -42.40
N LYS A 301 18.85 15.88 -41.75
CA LYS A 301 19.94 15.46 -40.83
C LYS A 301 19.71 15.93 -39.37
N LYS A 302 18.80 16.88 -39.12
CA LYS A 302 18.31 17.30 -37.81
C LYS A 302 16.89 17.87 -37.96
N ALA A 303 16.02 17.70 -36.93
CA ALA A 303 14.73 18.35 -36.92
C ALA A 303 14.91 19.88 -37.13
N PRO A 304 14.20 20.50 -38.09
CA PRO A 304 14.36 21.92 -38.37
C PRO A 304 13.84 22.72 -37.15
N ARG A 305 14.50 23.84 -36.80
CA ARG A 305 14.09 24.69 -35.68
C ARG A 305 12.63 25.13 -35.83
N LYS A 306 12.21 25.49 -37.02
CA LYS A 306 10.82 25.84 -37.35
C LYS A 306 10.59 25.66 -38.84
N ILE A 307 9.51 24.92 -39.20
CA ILE A 307 9.11 24.75 -40.56
C ILE A 307 8.27 25.93 -41.01
N SER A 308 8.59 26.55 -42.14
CA SER A 308 7.79 27.65 -42.73
C SER A 308 6.41 27.15 -43.13
N SER A 309 5.37 27.97 -42.86
CA SER A 309 3.99 27.71 -43.25
C SER A 309 3.71 28.04 -44.73
N ALA A 310 4.68 28.51 -45.49
CA ALA A 310 4.50 28.97 -46.88
C ALA A 310 4.27 27.84 -47.89
N LYS A 311 4.53 26.58 -47.51
CA LYS A 311 4.40 25.41 -48.43
C LYS A 311 3.74 24.24 -47.69
N SER A 312 2.97 23.42 -48.43
CA SER A 312 2.49 22.15 -47.94
C SER A 312 3.66 21.21 -47.65
N ILE A 313 3.58 20.45 -46.56
CA ILE A 313 4.57 19.45 -46.19
C ILE A 313 3.90 18.07 -46.09
N LYS A 314 4.67 17.00 -46.39
CA LYS A 314 4.24 15.62 -46.19
C LYS A 314 5.07 15.01 -45.08
N LEU A 315 4.41 14.45 -44.09
CA LEU A 315 5.04 13.70 -42.99
C LEU A 315 5.04 12.22 -43.36
N VAL A 316 6.20 11.61 -43.36
CA VAL A 316 6.36 10.16 -43.53
C VAL A 316 6.53 9.55 -42.14
N LEU A 317 5.60 8.71 -41.76
CA LEU A 317 5.58 8.03 -40.46
C LEU A 317 6.09 6.59 -40.63
N LYS A 318 6.89 6.11 -39.69
CA LYS A 318 7.29 4.71 -39.57
C LYS A 318 6.56 4.05 -38.41
N PRO A 319 6.12 2.78 -38.53
CA PRO A 319 5.49 2.07 -37.42
C PRO A 319 6.47 1.80 -36.29
N ASN A 320 5.99 1.94 -35.06
CA ASN A 320 6.67 1.56 -33.85
C ASN A 320 6.29 0.12 -33.43
N PHE A 321 7.19 -0.57 -32.76
CA PHE A 321 6.83 -1.82 -32.11
C PHE A 321 5.95 -1.54 -30.86
N LYS A 322 5.17 -2.52 -30.44
CA LYS A 322 4.35 -2.36 -29.23
C LYS A 322 5.23 -2.51 -27.97
N ILE A 323 5.40 -1.45 -27.20
CA ILE A 323 6.23 -1.44 -25.98
C ILE A 323 5.80 -2.56 -25.03
N ILE A 324 4.48 -2.79 -24.85
CA ILE A 324 3.95 -3.85 -24.01
C ILE A 324 4.52 -5.24 -24.35
N SER A 325 4.86 -5.51 -25.61
CA SER A 325 5.48 -6.77 -26.03
C SER A 325 6.92 -6.97 -25.52
N LYS A 326 7.55 -5.89 -25.03
CA LYS A 326 8.94 -5.89 -24.57
C LYS A 326 9.09 -5.86 -23.06
N LEU A 327 8.02 -5.56 -22.31
CA LEU A 327 8.09 -5.37 -20.85
C LEU A 327 8.65 -6.60 -20.13
N ALA A 328 8.12 -7.79 -20.40
CA ALA A 328 8.62 -9.03 -19.82
C ALA A 328 10.07 -9.35 -20.21
N LEU A 329 10.51 -8.91 -21.40
CA LEU A 329 11.91 -9.07 -21.85
C LEU A 329 12.85 -8.12 -21.12
N TYR A 330 12.43 -6.86 -20.91
CA TYR A 330 13.21 -5.85 -20.21
C TYR A 330 13.34 -6.15 -18.73
N SER A 331 12.33 -6.80 -18.13
CA SER A 331 12.29 -7.04 -16.70
C SER A 331 13.40 -8.00 -16.23
N LYS A 332 14.09 -7.59 -15.17
CA LYS A 332 15.00 -8.42 -14.39
C LYS A 332 14.23 -9.56 -13.73
N ASN A 333 13.07 -9.28 -13.13
CA ASN A 333 12.14 -10.28 -12.63
C ASN A 333 11.40 -10.96 -13.78
N LYS A 334 11.73 -12.22 -14.09
CA LYS A 334 11.12 -12.97 -15.20
C LYS A 334 9.67 -13.40 -14.94
N LYS A 335 9.21 -13.27 -13.68
CA LYS A 335 7.83 -13.55 -13.25
C LYS A 335 6.96 -12.29 -13.18
N VAL A 336 7.49 -11.12 -13.60
CA VAL A 336 6.74 -9.87 -13.61
C VAL A 336 5.38 -10.05 -14.29
N GLN A 337 4.32 -9.60 -13.66
CA GLN A 337 2.97 -9.61 -14.22
C GLN A 337 2.68 -8.27 -14.89
N VAL A 338 2.02 -8.29 -16.03
CA VAL A 338 1.69 -7.09 -16.79
C VAL A 338 0.17 -6.90 -16.80
N ILE A 339 -0.25 -5.70 -16.42
CA ILE A 339 -1.62 -5.21 -16.57
C ILE A 339 -1.62 -4.20 -17.72
N GLY A 340 -2.23 -4.58 -18.84
CA GLY A 340 -2.30 -3.72 -20.02
C GLY A 340 -3.56 -2.87 -20.03
N PHE A 341 -3.49 -1.67 -20.62
CA PHE A 341 -4.66 -0.84 -20.89
C PHE A 341 -5.02 -0.87 -22.37
N LYS A 342 -6.30 -0.92 -22.66
CA LYS A 342 -6.81 -0.91 -24.03
C LYS A 342 -7.96 0.07 -24.19
N LEU A 343 -7.70 1.18 -24.89
CA LEU A 343 -8.75 2.09 -25.31
C LEU A 343 -9.38 1.59 -26.64
N THR A 344 -10.70 1.60 -26.71
CA THR A 344 -11.47 1.39 -27.93
C THR A 344 -12.31 2.63 -28.25
N SER A 345 -12.89 2.69 -29.43
CA SER A 345 -13.75 3.80 -29.87
C SER A 345 -14.95 3.22 -30.59
N HIS A 346 -16.17 3.45 -30.06
CA HIS A 346 -17.42 2.97 -30.61
C HIS A 346 -17.41 1.45 -30.94
N ALA A 347 -16.74 0.66 -30.04
CA ALA A 347 -16.53 -0.75 -30.30
C ALA A 347 -17.67 -1.61 -29.74
N ASP A 348 -18.16 -2.56 -30.55
CA ASP A 348 -19.03 -3.61 -30.07
C ASP A 348 -18.28 -4.67 -29.26
N GLN A 349 -18.98 -5.58 -28.59
CA GLN A 349 -18.44 -6.63 -27.76
C GLN A 349 -17.44 -7.54 -28.51
N LYS A 350 -17.68 -7.80 -29.80
CA LYS A 350 -16.80 -8.63 -30.63
C LYS A 350 -15.47 -7.93 -30.89
N ILE A 351 -15.51 -6.63 -31.24
CA ILE A 351 -14.31 -5.79 -31.45
C ILE A 351 -13.53 -5.65 -30.15
N ILE A 352 -14.20 -5.40 -29.01
CA ILE A 352 -13.58 -5.33 -27.68
C ILE A 352 -12.84 -6.63 -27.38
N LYS A 353 -13.52 -7.78 -27.50
CA LYS A 353 -12.92 -9.10 -27.23
C LYS A 353 -11.70 -9.37 -28.13
N GLN A 354 -11.76 -9.03 -29.41
CA GLN A 354 -10.61 -9.16 -30.31
C GLN A 354 -9.45 -8.26 -29.89
N ALA A 355 -9.74 -7.01 -29.52
CA ALA A 355 -8.72 -6.04 -29.09
C ALA A 355 -8.02 -6.48 -27.80
N VAL A 356 -8.78 -6.97 -26.83
CA VAL A 356 -8.28 -7.51 -25.54
C VAL A 356 -7.44 -8.77 -25.77
N ASN A 357 -7.90 -9.71 -26.59
CA ASN A 357 -7.16 -10.94 -26.91
C ASN A 357 -5.81 -10.66 -27.57
N LYS A 358 -5.70 -9.63 -28.41
CA LYS A 358 -4.40 -9.19 -28.97
C LYS A 358 -3.44 -8.74 -27.88
N VAL A 359 -3.93 -8.14 -26.79
CA VAL A 359 -3.08 -7.72 -25.64
C VAL A 359 -2.69 -8.94 -24.81
N PHE A 360 -3.59 -9.89 -24.57
CA PHE A 360 -3.27 -11.15 -23.87
C PHE A 360 -2.27 -12.05 -24.59
N ALA A 361 -2.08 -11.85 -25.89
CA ALA A 361 -1.07 -12.59 -26.65
C ALA A 361 0.38 -12.20 -26.26
N TYR A 362 0.58 -11.05 -25.60
CA TYR A 362 1.90 -10.66 -25.13
C TYR A 362 2.29 -11.41 -23.86
N LYS A 363 3.59 -11.67 -23.73
CA LYS A 363 4.17 -12.42 -22.62
C LYS A 363 3.88 -11.73 -21.28
N ASN A 364 3.47 -12.51 -20.27
CA ASN A 364 3.20 -12.10 -18.89
C ASN A 364 2.04 -11.09 -18.72
N VAL A 365 1.22 -10.85 -19.74
CA VAL A 365 -0.03 -10.09 -19.57
C VAL A 365 -1.08 -11.01 -18.94
N GLN A 366 -1.51 -10.66 -17.74
CA GLN A 366 -2.52 -11.40 -16.96
C GLN A 366 -3.85 -10.67 -16.90
N TYR A 367 -3.82 -9.34 -16.97
CA TYR A 367 -5.00 -8.49 -16.88
C TYR A 367 -5.00 -7.43 -17.97
N VAL A 368 -6.18 -7.09 -18.47
CA VAL A 368 -6.38 -5.99 -19.41
C VAL A 368 -7.53 -5.12 -18.91
N VAL A 369 -7.23 -3.86 -18.63
CA VAL A 369 -8.22 -2.83 -18.36
C VAL A 369 -8.66 -2.23 -19.70
N GLN A 370 -9.91 -2.43 -20.06
CA GLN A 370 -10.49 -1.85 -21.27
C GLN A 370 -11.41 -0.70 -20.89
N ASN A 371 -11.40 0.35 -21.69
CA ASN A 371 -12.40 1.42 -21.70
C ASN A 371 -12.68 1.86 -23.13
N ASP A 372 -13.84 2.50 -23.34
CA ASP A 372 -14.24 3.04 -24.64
C ASP A 372 -14.38 4.56 -24.56
N VAL A 373 -13.98 5.26 -25.63
CA VAL A 373 -14.06 6.73 -25.70
C VAL A 373 -15.49 7.22 -25.43
N THR A 374 -16.51 6.47 -25.85
CA THR A 374 -17.93 6.80 -25.64
C THR A 374 -18.39 6.68 -24.19
N GLN A 375 -17.62 5.99 -23.35
CA GLN A 375 -17.91 5.79 -21.93
C GLN A 375 -17.16 6.76 -21.01
N ILE A 376 -16.55 7.80 -21.59
CA ILE A 376 -15.84 8.84 -20.88
C ILE A 376 -16.63 10.15 -21.01
N ASP A 377 -17.28 10.57 -19.92
CA ASP A 377 -17.90 11.90 -19.82
C ASP A 377 -17.15 12.72 -18.77
N ARG A 378 -16.22 13.56 -19.25
CA ARG A 378 -15.39 14.39 -18.37
C ARG A 378 -16.17 15.46 -17.61
N GLN A 379 -17.30 15.93 -18.17
CA GLN A 379 -18.13 16.97 -17.52
C GLN A 379 -18.91 16.39 -16.35
N LYS A 380 -19.36 15.13 -16.49
CA LYS A 380 -20.09 14.42 -15.44
C LYS A 380 -19.19 13.56 -14.55
N GLY A 381 -17.87 13.54 -14.76
CA GLY A 381 -16.94 12.72 -14.01
C GLY A 381 -17.09 11.20 -14.25
N VAL A 382 -17.82 10.81 -15.30
CA VAL A 382 -18.05 9.38 -15.59
C VAL A 382 -16.87 8.82 -16.38
N HIS A 383 -16.29 7.73 -15.86
CA HIS A 383 -15.25 6.97 -16.55
C HIS A 383 -15.41 5.49 -16.21
N ARG A 384 -16.01 4.73 -17.14
CA ARG A 384 -16.24 3.29 -16.97
C ARG A 384 -15.12 2.48 -17.57
N PHE A 385 -14.90 1.31 -16.95
CA PHE A 385 -13.88 0.36 -17.38
C PHE A 385 -14.43 -1.07 -17.30
N SER A 386 -13.77 -1.99 -17.99
CA SER A 386 -13.97 -3.43 -17.80
C SER A 386 -12.61 -4.08 -17.57
N LEU A 387 -12.47 -4.86 -16.49
CA LEU A 387 -11.26 -5.62 -16.19
C LEU A 387 -11.40 -7.05 -16.71
N PHE A 388 -10.56 -7.40 -17.65
CA PHE A 388 -10.44 -8.76 -18.19
C PHE A 388 -9.27 -9.46 -17.51
N GLN A 389 -9.50 -10.67 -17.00
CA GLN A 389 -8.46 -11.58 -16.51
C GLN A 389 -8.23 -12.69 -17.51
N LYS A 390 -6.99 -13.07 -17.75
CA LYS A 390 -6.63 -14.15 -18.67
C LYS A 390 -7.22 -15.48 -18.18
N GLY A 391 -8.00 -16.12 -19.05
CA GLY A 391 -8.69 -17.38 -18.71
C GLY A 391 -10.05 -17.24 -18.03
N ALA A 392 -10.46 -16.03 -17.63
CA ALA A 392 -11.81 -15.82 -17.08
C ALA A 392 -12.88 -15.81 -18.19
N SER A 393 -14.09 -16.25 -17.83
CA SER A 393 -15.22 -16.34 -18.75
C SER A 393 -15.86 -14.98 -19.10
N ALA A 394 -15.82 -14.02 -18.16
CA ALA A 394 -16.40 -12.70 -18.31
C ALA A 394 -15.52 -11.62 -17.66
N PRO A 395 -15.55 -10.37 -18.15
CA PRO A 395 -14.91 -9.24 -17.49
C PRO A 395 -15.67 -8.83 -16.22
N LEU A 396 -14.97 -8.07 -15.37
CA LEU A 396 -15.58 -7.33 -14.27
C LEU A 396 -15.84 -5.90 -14.74
N ASP A 397 -17.09 -5.45 -14.64
CA ASP A 397 -17.46 -4.08 -14.97
C ASP A 397 -17.15 -3.14 -13.80
N ILE A 398 -16.61 -1.97 -14.13
CA ILE A 398 -16.10 -0.98 -13.19
C ILE A 398 -16.70 0.37 -13.54
N GLU A 399 -17.51 0.91 -12.65
CA GLU A 399 -18.31 2.10 -12.91
C GLU A 399 -17.57 3.41 -12.71
N SER A 400 -16.46 3.41 -11.95
CA SER A 400 -15.70 4.62 -11.64
C SER A 400 -14.19 4.37 -11.58
N ARG A 401 -13.43 5.46 -11.61
CA ARG A 401 -11.98 5.40 -11.43
C ARG A 401 -11.61 4.92 -10.02
N GLU A 402 -12.30 5.36 -9.00
CA GLU A 402 -12.09 4.98 -7.59
C GLU A 402 -12.25 3.47 -7.40
N HIS A 403 -13.28 2.89 -8.02
CA HIS A 403 -13.49 1.44 -8.04
C HIS A 403 -12.33 0.71 -8.74
N LEU A 404 -11.83 1.26 -9.87
CA LEU A 404 -10.66 0.70 -10.57
C LEU A 404 -9.41 0.71 -9.67
N LEU A 405 -9.15 1.83 -8.94
CA LEU A 405 -7.99 1.95 -8.04
C LEU A 405 -8.02 0.86 -6.98
N ALA A 406 -9.16 0.71 -6.29
CA ALA A 406 -9.33 -0.28 -5.22
C ALA A 406 -9.20 -1.73 -5.76
N LEU A 407 -9.81 -2.02 -6.90
CA LEU A 407 -9.77 -3.36 -7.50
C LEU A 407 -8.36 -3.74 -7.95
N LEU A 408 -7.62 -2.84 -8.58
CA LEU A 408 -6.24 -3.10 -8.98
C LEU A 408 -5.30 -3.24 -7.77
N ALA A 409 -5.51 -2.47 -6.69
CA ALA A 409 -4.75 -2.65 -5.46
C ALA A 409 -5.00 -4.04 -4.84
N GLN A 410 -6.26 -4.48 -4.78
CA GLN A 410 -6.60 -5.84 -4.34
C GLN A 410 -5.97 -6.90 -5.23
N THR A 411 -5.96 -6.69 -6.56
CA THR A 411 -5.39 -7.63 -7.52
C THR A 411 -3.89 -7.81 -7.27
N VAL A 412 -3.12 -6.72 -7.19
CA VAL A 412 -1.66 -6.80 -6.99
C VAL A 412 -1.26 -7.33 -5.61
N THR A 413 -2.13 -7.20 -4.60
CA THR A 413 -1.86 -7.72 -3.25
C THR A 413 -2.30 -9.18 -3.06
N LYS A 414 -3.32 -9.67 -3.78
CA LYS A 414 -3.81 -11.05 -3.70
C LYS A 414 -2.94 -12.05 -4.46
N GLU A 415 -2.35 -11.66 -5.57
CA GLU A 415 -1.52 -12.53 -6.43
C GLU A 415 -0.19 -12.96 -5.77
N LEU A 416 0.13 -12.45 -4.59
CA LEU A 416 1.32 -12.80 -3.81
C LEU A 416 1.03 -13.80 -2.68
N LYS A 417 -0.23 -14.17 -2.47
CA LYS A 417 -0.64 -15.25 -1.56
C LYS A 417 -0.67 -16.57 -2.29
#